data_16edb91bf825f58fc295f3c54720b291
#
_entry.id   16edb91bf825f58fc295f3c54720b291
#
_cell.length_a   1.000
_cell.length_b   1.000
_cell.length_c   1.000
_cell.angle_alpha   90.00
_cell.angle_beta   90.00
_cell.angle_gamma   90.00
#
_symmetry.space_group_name_H-M   'P 1'
#
loop_
_entity.id
_entity.type
_entity.pdbx_description
1 polymer ?
#
loop_
_entity_poly.entity_id
_entity_poly.type
_entity_poly.pdbx_seq_one_letter_code
_entity_poly.pdbx_strand_id
1 'polypeptide(L)'
;MKHLLTLVFGFFFILTCKGQELQTIKLNEPQKDRGFSVMQAFEKRHSERVWADKELSLQDLSDLLWAANGINRPETGKRTAPSSMNKQDIDVYVCMARGTYLYDAKAHELKPVTAIDVRAEVAADQKEIAKAPVILVMVTNYPRLSDSKNALISGAIDGGIVSENISIFCAGVGLATVPRTWMNKENLRSYLKLQEGQELIINNPVGYKK
;
A
#
# COMPACT_ATOMS: atom_id res chain seq x y z
N MET A 1 74.38 17.78 1.38
CA MET A 1 72.97 18.12 1.75
C MET A 1 72.06 17.20 0.94
N LYS A 2 71.45 16.22 1.60
CA LYS A 2 70.54 15.25 0.96
C LYS A 2 69.11 15.65 1.32
N HIS A 3 68.34 16.06 0.33
CA HIS A 3 66.91 16.35 0.53
C HIS A 3 66.09 15.04 0.48
N LEU A 4 65.47 14.70 1.59
CA LEU A 4 64.58 13.58 1.72
C LEU A 4 63.17 14.06 1.34
N LEU A 5 62.62 13.56 0.24
CA LEU A 5 61.28 13.89 -0.25
C LEU A 5 60.30 12.86 0.37
N THR A 6 59.50 13.31 1.34
CA THR A 6 58.47 12.47 1.97
C THR A 6 57.19 12.53 1.14
N LEU A 7 56.86 11.41 0.46
CA LEU A 7 55.59 11.24 -0.23
C LEU A 7 54.53 10.87 0.79
N VAL A 8 53.54 11.76 1.01
CA VAL A 8 52.33 11.46 1.81
C VAL A 8 51.28 10.84 0.88
N PHE A 9 51.07 9.54 1.03
CA PHE A 9 49.96 8.83 0.36
C PHE A 9 48.68 9.10 1.13
N GLY A 10 47.80 9.99 0.62
CA GLY A 10 46.48 10.21 1.15
C GLY A 10 45.56 9.05 0.77
N PHE A 11 45.18 8.26 1.75
CA PHE A 11 44.15 7.21 1.58
C PHE A 11 42.76 7.84 1.56
N PHE A 12 42.18 8.01 0.36
CA PHE A 12 40.80 8.47 0.19
C PHE A 12 39.87 7.30 0.49
N PHE A 13 39.27 7.28 1.68
CA PHE A 13 38.19 6.34 2.03
C PHE A 13 36.92 6.79 1.32
N ILE A 14 36.55 6.17 0.21
CA ILE A 14 35.24 6.35 -0.43
C ILE A 14 34.22 5.58 0.42
N LEU A 15 33.52 6.29 1.31
CA LEU A 15 32.32 5.77 1.95
C LEU A 15 31.23 5.58 0.87
N THR A 16 31.15 4.40 0.32
CA THR A 16 29.97 4.01 -0.48
C THR A 16 28.79 3.87 0.48
N CYS A 17 27.95 4.91 0.54
CA CYS A 17 26.64 4.82 1.18
C CYS A 17 25.78 3.85 0.34
N LYS A 18 25.83 2.54 0.64
CA LYS A 18 24.87 1.59 0.11
C LYS A 18 23.52 1.96 0.73
N GLY A 19 22.65 2.59 -0.05
CA GLY A 19 21.24 2.73 0.32
C GLY A 19 20.71 1.35 0.71
N GLN A 20 20.06 1.25 1.86
CA GLN A 20 19.51 -0.01 2.36
C GLN A 20 18.52 -0.54 1.32
N GLU A 21 18.84 -1.67 0.68
CA GLU A 21 17.97 -2.30 -0.29
C GLU A 21 16.69 -2.78 0.41
N LEU A 22 15.53 -2.38 -0.10
CA LEU A 22 14.25 -2.82 0.46
C LEU A 22 14.12 -4.34 0.34
N GLN A 23 13.83 -4.97 1.47
CA GLN A 23 13.62 -6.42 1.53
C GLN A 23 12.12 -6.75 1.49
N THR A 24 11.80 -7.93 0.96
CA THR A 24 10.45 -8.50 1.05
C THR A 24 10.04 -8.65 2.52
N ILE A 25 8.80 -8.28 2.84
CA ILE A 25 8.25 -8.42 4.19
C ILE A 25 7.23 -9.54 4.18
N LYS A 26 7.51 -10.62 4.87
CA LYS A 26 6.51 -11.65 5.15
C LYS A 26 5.48 -11.11 6.11
N LEU A 27 4.21 -11.28 5.78
CA LEU A 27 3.08 -10.93 6.62
C LEU A 27 2.73 -12.09 7.56
N ASN A 28 2.09 -11.76 8.68
CA ASN A 28 1.60 -12.75 9.62
C ASN A 28 0.31 -13.41 9.10
N GLU A 29 0.01 -14.62 9.58
CA GLU A 29 -1.30 -15.22 9.35
C GLU A 29 -2.43 -14.30 9.84
N PRO A 30 -3.50 -14.10 9.05
CA PRO A 30 -4.59 -13.20 9.42
C PRO A 30 -5.38 -13.71 10.63
N GLN A 31 -5.61 -12.84 11.60
CA GLN A 31 -6.49 -13.10 12.74
C GLN A 31 -7.96 -12.86 12.33
N LYS A 32 -8.72 -13.92 12.11
CA LYS A 32 -10.08 -13.89 11.55
C LYS A 32 -11.18 -13.73 12.59
N ASP A 33 -10.86 -13.84 13.87
CA ASP A 33 -11.77 -13.80 15.01
C ASP A 33 -11.70 -12.50 15.82
N ARG A 34 -11.03 -11.47 15.28
CA ARG A 34 -10.85 -10.16 15.93
C ARG A 34 -11.86 -9.11 15.46
N GLY A 35 -12.00 -8.08 16.26
CA GLY A 35 -12.80 -6.90 15.95
C GLY A 35 -14.26 -7.00 16.34
N PHE A 36 -15.03 -5.98 16.00
CA PHE A 36 -16.46 -5.92 16.20
C PHE A 36 -17.23 -6.81 15.19
N SER A 37 -18.49 -7.10 15.49
CA SER A 37 -19.37 -7.71 14.49
C SER A 37 -19.49 -6.81 13.24
N VAL A 38 -19.85 -7.42 12.12
CA VAL A 38 -20.02 -6.69 10.85
C VAL A 38 -21.04 -5.54 10.98
N MET A 39 -22.13 -5.74 11.72
CA MET A 39 -23.13 -4.68 11.93
C MET A 39 -22.59 -3.53 12.78
N GLN A 40 -21.80 -3.83 13.80
CA GLN A 40 -21.11 -2.81 14.59
C GLN A 40 -20.02 -2.08 13.79
N ALA A 41 -19.34 -2.78 12.88
CA ALA A 41 -18.37 -2.14 11.98
C ALA A 41 -19.08 -1.14 11.04
N PHE A 42 -20.22 -1.50 10.45
CA PHE A 42 -21.05 -0.56 9.68
C PHE A 42 -21.51 0.64 10.50
N GLU A 43 -22.01 0.43 11.70
CA GLU A 43 -22.43 1.50 12.62
C GLU A 43 -21.29 2.49 12.92
N LYS A 44 -20.07 1.97 13.09
CA LYS A 44 -18.89 2.76 13.47
C LYS A 44 -18.12 3.35 12.28
N ARG A 45 -18.37 2.87 11.07
CA ARG A 45 -17.66 3.30 9.88
C ARG A 45 -17.92 4.80 9.58
N HIS A 46 -16.88 5.58 9.61
CA HIS A 46 -16.89 6.98 9.18
C HIS A 46 -15.51 7.35 8.62
N SER A 47 -15.45 8.45 7.87
CA SER A 47 -14.18 9.00 7.36
C SER A 47 -13.42 9.67 8.49
N GLU A 48 -12.25 9.09 8.83
CA GLU A 48 -11.34 9.60 9.86
C GLU A 48 -10.04 10.05 9.19
N ARG A 49 -9.59 11.28 9.52
CA ARG A 49 -8.42 11.91 8.88
C ARG A 49 -7.34 12.30 9.87
N VAL A 50 -7.43 11.81 11.10
CA VAL A 50 -6.45 12.08 12.16
C VAL A 50 -5.90 10.77 12.68
N TRP A 51 -4.59 10.66 12.65
CA TRP A 51 -3.87 9.45 13.05
C TRP A 51 -2.95 9.75 14.22
N ALA A 52 -2.76 8.75 15.09
CA ALA A 52 -1.69 8.76 16.08
C ALA A 52 -0.33 8.65 15.37
N ASP A 53 0.67 9.27 15.95
CA ASP A 53 2.07 9.16 15.51
C ASP A 53 2.65 7.80 15.94
N LYS A 54 2.15 6.73 15.30
CA LYS A 54 2.51 5.35 15.60
C LYS A 54 2.36 4.50 14.35
N GLU A 55 3.39 3.74 14.01
CA GLU A 55 3.34 2.75 12.93
C GLU A 55 2.34 1.63 13.24
N LEU A 56 1.70 1.09 12.21
CA LEU A 56 0.89 -0.13 12.36
C LEU A 56 1.79 -1.30 12.77
N SER A 57 1.29 -2.12 13.68
CA SER A 57 1.92 -3.42 13.96
C SER A 57 1.93 -4.29 12.70
N LEU A 58 2.88 -5.21 12.60
CA LEU A 58 2.90 -6.15 11.49
C LEU A 58 1.61 -6.98 11.43
N GLN A 59 1.02 -7.31 12.58
CA GLN A 59 -0.24 -8.06 12.64
C GLN A 59 -1.40 -7.23 12.09
N ASP A 60 -1.54 -5.95 12.51
CA ASP A 60 -2.60 -5.08 12.00
C ASP A 60 -2.47 -4.83 10.49
N LEU A 61 -1.24 -4.67 10.00
CA LEU A 61 -0.97 -4.53 8.57
C LEU A 61 -1.31 -5.81 7.80
N SER A 62 -0.98 -6.97 8.36
CA SER A 62 -1.27 -8.28 7.76
C SER A 62 -2.77 -8.53 7.63
N ASP A 63 -3.50 -8.30 8.72
CA ASP A 63 -4.96 -8.46 8.78
C ASP A 63 -5.66 -7.46 7.83
N LEU A 64 -5.20 -6.20 7.81
CA LEU A 64 -5.70 -5.16 6.92
C LEU A 64 -5.58 -5.56 5.45
N LEU A 65 -4.41 -6.03 5.03
CA LEU A 65 -4.16 -6.40 3.64
C LEU A 65 -4.92 -7.66 3.24
N TRP A 66 -5.02 -8.63 4.16
CA TRP A 66 -5.86 -9.79 3.91
C TRP A 66 -7.33 -9.42 3.80
N ALA A 67 -7.86 -8.58 4.69
CA ALA A 67 -9.23 -8.10 4.63
C ALA A 67 -9.49 -7.32 3.34
N ALA A 68 -8.57 -6.47 2.92
CA ALA A 68 -8.67 -5.64 1.71
C ALA A 68 -8.81 -6.49 0.43
N ASN A 69 -7.86 -7.40 0.18
CA ASN A 69 -7.80 -8.14 -1.09
C ASN A 69 -7.02 -9.47 -0.97
N GLY A 70 -7.03 -10.10 0.22
CA GLY A 70 -6.35 -11.38 0.46
C GLY A 70 -7.10 -12.58 -0.11
N ILE A 71 -6.44 -13.74 -0.16
CA ILE A 71 -7.06 -15.00 -0.56
C ILE A 71 -7.83 -15.58 0.62
N ASN A 72 -9.15 -15.74 0.49
CA ASN A 72 -10.01 -16.35 1.51
C ASN A 72 -10.54 -17.75 1.11
N ARG A 73 -10.27 -18.17 -0.11
CA ARG A 73 -10.59 -19.50 -0.66
C ARG A 73 -9.34 -20.05 -1.35
N PRO A 74 -8.40 -20.63 -0.57
CA PRO A 74 -7.09 -21.10 -1.07
C PRO A 74 -7.19 -22.10 -2.21
N GLU A 75 -8.19 -22.98 -2.17
CA GLU A 75 -8.46 -24.03 -3.16
C GLU A 75 -8.80 -23.49 -4.56
N THR A 76 -9.30 -22.24 -4.63
CA THR A 76 -9.69 -21.59 -5.89
C THR A 76 -8.94 -20.29 -6.15
N GLY A 77 -8.11 -19.85 -5.20
CA GLY A 77 -7.37 -18.57 -5.26
C GLY A 77 -8.27 -17.33 -5.26
N LYS A 78 -9.57 -17.48 -4.88
CA LYS A 78 -10.51 -16.36 -4.82
C LYS A 78 -10.24 -15.49 -3.60
N ARG A 79 -10.57 -14.19 -3.72
CA ARG A 79 -10.20 -13.16 -2.76
C ARG A 79 -11.36 -12.73 -1.86
N THR A 80 -11.04 -11.97 -0.83
CA THR A 80 -12.00 -11.27 0.04
C THR A 80 -12.82 -10.25 -0.75
N ALA A 81 -12.19 -9.51 -1.66
CA ALA A 81 -12.86 -8.62 -2.60
C ALA A 81 -13.29 -9.40 -3.86
N PRO A 82 -14.56 -9.37 -4.27
CA PRO A 82 -14.95 -9.81 -5.61
C PRO A 82 -14.37 -8.86 -6.67
N SER A 83 -14.26 -9.36 -7.89
CA SER A 83 -13.87 -8.53 -9.05
C SER A 83 -14.64 -8.96 -10.29
N SER A 84 -14.75 -8.10 -11.27
CA SER A 84 -15.39 -8.35 -12.56
C SER A 84 -14.90 -9.67 -13.15
N MET A 85 -15.79 -10.63 -13.37
CA MET A 85 -15.50 -11.99 -13.87
C MET A 85 -14.32 -12.69 -13.12
N ASN A 86 -14.08 -12.36 -11.85
CA ASN A 86 -12.95 -12.83 -11.05
C ASN A 86 -11.58 -12.54 -11.70
N LYS A 87 -11.45 -11.41 -12.38
CA LYS A 87 -10.21 -11.02 -13.07
C LYS A 87 -9.11 -10.55 -12.12
N GLN A 88 -9.47 -10.23 -10.86
CA GLN A 88 -8.52 -9.85 -9.80
C GLN A 88 -7.55 -8.75 -10.27
N ASP A 89 -8.10 -7.76 -10.95
CA ASP A 89 -7.37 -6.69 -11.63
C ASP A 89 -6.76 -5.66 -10.68
N ILE A 90 -7.20 -5.62 -9.41
CA ILE A 90 -6.72 -4.63 -8.45
C ILE A 90 -5.40 -5.08 -7.80
N ASP A 91 -4.37 -4.30 -8.06
CA ASP A 91 -3.09 -4.34 -7.35
C ASP A 91 -3.13 -3.34 -6.18
N VAL A 92 -2.71 -3.77 -4.97
CA VAL A 92 -2.67 -2.94 -3.76
C VAL A 92 -1.24 -2.55 -3.46
N TYR A 93 -0.91 -1.27 -3.62
CA TYR A 93 0.38 -0.71 -3.24
C TYR A 93 0.32 -0.21 -1.80
N VAL A 94 1.36 -0.47 -1.03
CA VAL A 94 1.49 -0.16 0.40
C VAL A 94 2.59 0.87 0.57
N CYS A 95 2.20 2.14 0.76
CA CYS A 95 3.10 3.26 0.88
C CYS A 95 3.37 3.53 2.37
N MET A 96 4.64 3.44 2.79
CA MET A 96 5.11 3.64 4.17
C MET A 96 6.33 4.56 4.18
N ALA A 97 6.73 5.08 5.35
CA ALA A 97 7.92 5.93 5.49
C ALA A 97 9.20 5.26 4.96
N ARG A 98 9.36 3.96 5.16
CA ARG A 98 10.52 3.18 4.73
C ARG A 98 10.53 2.82 3.24
N GLY A 99 9.46 3.14 2.49
CA GLY A 99 9.32 2.84 1.08
C GLY A 99 7.96 2.25 0.71
N THR A 100 7.82 1.90 -0.55
CA THR A 100 6.57 1.42 -1.12
C THR A 100 6.70 -0.02 -1.59
N TYR A 101 5.66 -0.80 -1.34
CA TYR A 101 5.58 -2.22 -1.63
C TYR A 101 4.33 -2.55 -2.42
N LEU A 102 4.37 -3.65 -3.15
CA LEU A 102 3.22 -4.30 -3.76
C LEU A 102 2.78 -5.50 -2.92
N TYR A 103 1.51 -5.56 -2.55
CA TYR A 103 0.96 -6.71 -1.84
C TYR A 103 0.80 -7.92 -2.76
N ASP A 104 1.50 -9.00 -2.45
CA ASP A 104 1.30 -10.31 -3.07
C ASP A 104 0.34 -11.14 -2.21
N ALA A 105 -0.91 -11.22 -2.62
CA ALA A 105 -1.92 -11.97 -1.88
C ALA A 105 -1.69 -13.49 -1.90
N LYS A 106 -0.98 -14.02 -2.90
CA LYS A 106 -0.68 -15.46 -3.01
C LYS A 106 0.37 -15.90 -2.01
N ALA A 107 1.44 -15.11 -1.88
CA ALA A 107 2.50 -15.38 -0.91
C ALA A 107 2.20 -14.77 0.46
N HIS A 108 1.18 -13.92 0.57
CA HIS A 108 0.88 -13.07 1.72
C HIS A 108 2.13 -12.32 2.20
N GLU A 109 2.68 -11.52 1.30
CA GLU A 109 3.90 -10.76 1.52
C GLU A 109 3.88 -9.41 0.81
N LEU A 110 4.78 -8.51 1.21
CA LEU A 110 5.01 -7.22 0.57
C LEU A 110 6.28 -7.29 -0.26
N LYS A 111 6.14 -7.15 -1.58
CA LYS A 111 7.27 -7.08 -2.51
C LYS A 111 7.76 -5.64 -2.66
N PRO A 112 9.07 -5.37 -2.54
CA PRO A 112 9.62 -4.03 -2.65
C PRO A 112 9.41 -3.45 -4.06
N VAL A 113 8.99 -2.18 -4.15
CA VAL A 113 8.82 -1.44 -5.40
C VAL A 113 9.83 -0.29 -5.47
N THR A 114 9.86 0.57 -4.46
CA THR A 114 10.80 1.69 -4.36
C THR A 114 11.08 2.02 -2.89
N ALA A 115 12.33 2.43 -2.60
CA ALA A 115 12.73 2.90 -1.27
C ALA A 115 12.25 4.35 -0.98
N ILE A 116 11.54 4.96 -1.92
CA ILE A 116 11.03 6.33 -1.77
C ILE A 116 9.74 6.32 -0.96
N ASP A 117 9.64 7.22 0.03
CA ASP A 117 8.38 7.53 0.70
C ASP A 117 7.51 8.39 -0.22
N VAL A 118 6.51 7.77 -0.82
CA VAL A 118 5.60 8.44 -1.76
C VAL A 118 4.31 8.96 -1.10
N ARG A 119 4.19 8.88 0.23
CA ARG A 119 2.95 9.30 0.93
C ARG A 119 2.60 10.76 0.66
N ALA A 120 3.59 11.64 0.50
CA ALA A 120 3.37 13.03 0.12
C ALA A 120 2.73 13.17 -1.28
N GLU A 121 3.13 12.34 -2.24
CA GLU A 121 2.53 12.31 -3.58
C GLU A 121 1.09 11.77 -3.55
N VAL A 122 0.82 10.77 -2.70
CA VAL A 122 -0.55 10.29 -2.51
C VAL A 122 -1.41 11.33 -1.81
N ALA A 123 -0.85 12.09 -0.88
CA ALA A 123 -1.54 13.17 -0.18
C ALA A 123 -1.86 14.37 -1.10
N ALA A 124 -0.99 14.63 -2.08
CA ALA A 124 -1.03 15.82 -2.95
C ALA A 124 -1.04 17.12 -2.11
N ASP A 125 -2.02 18.00 -2.30
CA ASP A 125 -2.17 19.24 -1.53
C ASP A 125 -2.72 19.04 -0.10
N GLN A 126 -3.26 17.86 0.23
CA GLN A 126 -3.81 17.52 1.54
C GLN A 126 -2.71 16.98 2.49
N LYS A 127 -1.75 17.82 2.85
CA LYS A 127 -0.52 17.45 3.60
C LYS A 127 -0.76 16.60 4.87
N GLU A 128 -1.89 16.78 5.55
CA GLU A 128 -2.22 15.99 6.75
C GLU A 128 -2.38 14.50 6.43
N ILE A 129 -2.76 14.16 5.22
CA ILE A 129 -2.90 12.78 4.75
C ILE A 129 -1.56 12.05 4.74
N ALA A 130 -0.46 12.74 4.43
CA ALA A 130 0.89 12.17 4.45
C ALA A 130 1.36 11.74 5.85
N LYS A 131 0.66 12.17 6.91
CA LYS A 131 0.95 11.77 8.30
C LYS A 131 0.43 10.37 8.63
N ALA A 132 -0.46 9.80 7.81
CA ALA A 132 -0.87 8.42 7.99
C ALA A 132 0.34 7.48 7.90
N PRO A 133 0.54 6.55 8.85
CA PRO A 133 1.71 5.65 8.83
C PRO A 133 1.73 4.75 7.59
N VAL A 134 0.56 4.40 7.06
CA VAL A 134 0.40 3.59 5.86
C VAL A 134 -0.65 4.23 4.95
N ILE A 135 -0.39 4.28 3.64
CA ILE A 135 -1.41 4.62 2.65
C ILE A 135 -1.50 3.47 1.65
N LEU A 136 -2.70 2.88 1.54
CA LEU A 136 -2.98 1.86 0.54
C LEU A 136 -3.47 2.54 -0.74
N VAL A 137 -2.85 2.21 -1.88
CA VAL A 137 -3.21 2.75 -3.19
C VAL A 137 -3.67 1.58 -4.06
N MET A 138 -4.92 1.63 -4.51
CA MET A 138 -5.50 0.66 -5.43
C MET A 138 -5.26 1.08 -6.88
N VAL A 139 -4.63 0.18 -7.62
CA VAL A 139 -4.31 0.34 -9.04
C VAL A 139 -5.02 -0.76 -9.80
N THR A 140 -5.84 -0.41 -10.80
CA THR A 140 -6.41 -1.42 -11.71
C THR A 140 -5.43 -1.76 -12.81
N ASN A 141 -5.43 -3.01 -13.23
CA ASN A 141 -4.65 -3.53 -14.34
C ASN A 141 -5.60 -3.94 -15.47
N TYR A 142 -5.89 -3.00 -16.38
CA TYR A 142 -6.84 -3.18 -17.48
C TYR A 142 -6.56 -4.39 -18.36
N PRO A 143 -5.31 -4.73 -18.70
CA PRO A 143 -5.01 -5.96 -19.43
C PRO A 143 -5.62 -7.23 -18.84
N ARG A 144 -5.84 -7.26 -17.50
CA ARG A 144 -6.54 -8.40 -16.86
C ARG A 144 -8.05 -8.39 -17.13
N LEU A 145 -8.65 -7.22 -17.37
CA LEU A 145 -10.09 -7.06 -17.60
C LEU A 145 -10.51 -7.42 -19.03
N SER A 146 -9.54 -7.71 -19.93
CA SER A 146 -9.75 -7.89 -21.38
C SER A 146 -10.37 -6.64 -22.04
N ASP A 147 -10.55 -6.67 -23.38
CA ASP A 147 -11.02 -5.54 -24.21
C ASP A 147 -12.46 -5.08 -23.95
N SER A 148 -12.92 -5.07 -22.68
CA SER A 148 -14.25 -4.60 -22.41
C SER A 148 -14.29 -3.07 -22.56
N LYS A 149 -15.25 -2.57 -23.34
CA LYS A 149 -15.56 -1.12 -23.44
C LYS A 149 -15.80 -0.47 -22.07
N ASN A 150 -15.97 -1.28 -21.03
CA ASN A 150 -16.25 -0.90 -19.66
C ASN A 150 -15.07 -1.16 -18.71
N ALA A 151 -13.86 -1.45 -19.19
CA ALA A 151 -12.71 -1.78 -18.33
C ALA A 151 -12.44 -0.69 -17.27
N LEU A 152 -12.52 0.58 -17.64
CA LEU A 152 -12.35 1.69 -16.70
C LEU A 152 -13.42 1.67 -15.59
N ILE A 153 -14.67 1.45 -15.96
CA ILE A 153 -15.79 1.39 -15.00
C ILE A 153 -15.63 0.17 -14.10
N SER A 154 -15.34 -1.00 -14.67
CA SER A 154 -15.12 -2.24 -13.90
C SER A 154 -13.96 -2.08 -12.93
N GLY A 155 -12.82 -1.57 -13.38
CA GLY A 155 -11.65 -1.34 -12.52
C GLY A 155 -11.93 -0.32 -11.41
N ALA A 156 -12.72 0.74 -11.68
CA ALA A 156 -13.13 1.70 -10.66
C ALA A 156 -14.05 1.07 -9.60
N ILE A 157 -15.00 0.23 -10.02
CA ILE A 157 -15.90 -0.52 -9.12
C ILE A 157 -15.08 -1.50 -8.28
N ASP A 158 -14.23 -2.33 -8.90
CA ASP A 158 -13.42 -3.33 -8.22
C ASP A 158 -12.47 -2.67 -7.20
N GLY A 159 -11.86 -1.52 -7.56
CA GLY A 159 -11.07 -0.70 -6.64
C GLY A 159 -11.87 -0.13 -5.47
N GLY A 160 -13.11 0.31 -5.72
CA GLY A 160 -14.04 0.78 -4.71
C GLY A 160 -14.43 -0.32 -3.71
N ILE A 161 -14.63 -1.56 -4.18
CA ILE A 161 -14.93 -2.73 -3.34
C ILE A 161 -13.74 -3.02 -2.40
N VAL A 162 -12.50 -3.03 -2.90
CA VAL A 162 -11.31 -3.20 -2.06
C VAL A 162 -11.21 -2.09 -1.02
N SER A 163 -11.48 -0.83 -1.41
CA SER A 163 -11.47 0.32 -0.51
C SER A 163 -12.54 0.21 0.59
N GLU A 164 -13.73 -0.32 0.28
CA GLU A 164 -14.77 -0.53 1.29
C GLU A 164 -14.41 -1.67 2.25
N ASN A 165 -13.80 -2.77 1.78
CA ASN A 165 -13.24 -3.79 2.66
C ASN A 165 -12.27 -3.17 3.69
N ILE A 166 -11.38 -2.27 3.24
CA ILE A 166 -10.46 -1.53 4.11
C ILE A 166 -11.25 -0.69 5.12
N SER A 167 -12.28 0.02 4.66
CA SER A 167 -13.08 0.93 5.50
C SER A 167 -13.82 0.17 6.61
N ILE A 168 -14.46 -0.95 6.27
CA ILE A 168 -15.19 -1.81 7.22
C ILE A 168 -14.23 -2.51 8.18
N PHE A 169 -13.10 -3.03 7.68
CA PHE A 169 -12.07 -3.62 8.55
C PHE A 169 -11.57 -2.59 9.57
N CYS A 170 -11.16 -1.39 9.13
CA CYS A 170 -10.67 -0.34 10.02
C CYS A 170 -11.71 0.04 11.08
N ALA A 171 -12.97 0.19 10.71
CA ALA A 171 -14.04 0.47 11.65
C ALA A 171 -14.22 -0.69 12.66
N GLY A 172 -14.10 -1.92 12.20
CA GLY A 172 -14.24 -3.13 13.01
C GLY A 172 -13.14 -3.30 14.06
N VAL A 173 -11.92 -2.84 13.77
CA VAL A 173 -10.76 -3.03 14.67
C VAL A 173 -10.28 -1.73 15.32
N GLY A 174 -11.00 -0.61 15.12
CA GLY A 174 -10.68 0.67 15.76
C GLY A 174 -9.53 1.44 15.08
N LEU A 175 -9.24 1.19 13.81
CA LEU A 175 -8.32 1.99 13.00
C LEU A 175 -9.04 3.18 12.36
N ALA A 176 -8.28 4.22 12.01
CA ALA A 176 -8.73 5.39 11.28
C ALA A 176 -8.41 5.23 9.80
N THR A 177 -9.38 5.55 8.93
CA THR A 177 -9.19 5.58 7.47
C THR A 177 -10.19 6.51 6.79
N VAL A 178 -9.87 6.90 5.56
CA VAL A 178 -10.77 7.61 4.64
C VAL A 178 -10.48 7.21 3.21
N PRO A 179 -11.49 6.78 2.41
CA PRO A 179 -11.32 6.56 0.97
C PRO A 179 -11.16 7.91 0.24
N ARG A 180 -10.18 8.01 -0.68
CA ARG A 180 -9.87 9.22 -1.44
C ARG A 180 -9.45 8.88 -2.86
N THR A 181 -9.90 9.66 -3.84
CA THR A 181 -9.44 9.57 -5.24
C THR A 181 -8.36 10.59 -5.57
N TRP A 182 -8.21 11.64 -4.75
CA TRP A 182 -7.26 12.72 -4.98
C TRP A 182 -5.84 12.28 -4.65
N MET A 183 -4.93 12.40 -5.62
CA MET A 183 -3.50 12.07 -5.53
C MET A 183 -2.75 12.61 -6.74
N ASN A 184 -1.44 12.80 -6.65
CA ASN A 184 -0.58 13.19 -7.77
C ASN A 184 -0.30 11.96 -8.66
N LYS A 185 -1.21 11.68 -9.59
CA LYS A 185 -1.16 10.48 -10.43
C LYS A 185 0.07 10.44 -11.33
N GLU A 186 0.52 11.58 -11.86
CA GLU A 186 1.67 11.66 -12.77
C GLU A 186 2.95 11.18 -12.08
N ASN A 187 3.29 11.77 -10.93
CA ASN A 187 4.48 11.37 -10.16
C ASN A 187 4.38 9.94 -9.66
N LEU A 188 3.20 9.53 -9.16
CA LEU A 188 2.99 8.18 -8.65
C LEU A 188 3.18 7.10 -9.72
N ARG A 189 2.78 7.33 -10.97
CA ARG A 189 3.04 6.37 -12.06
C ARG A 189 4.51 6.02 -12.17
N SER A 190 5.38 7.03 -12.08
CA SER A 190 6.83 6.85 -12.15
C SER A 190 7.37 6.10 -10.92
N TYR A 191 7.03 6.57 -9.71
CA TYR A 191 7.52 5.97 -8.45
C TYR A 191 7.06 4.53 -8.25
N LEU A 192 5.81 4.24 -8.61
CA LEU A 192 5.23 2.89 -8.51
C LEU A 192 5.61 1.98 -9.70
N LYS A 193 6.35 2.53 -10.68
CA LYS A 193 6.78 1.82 -11.90
C LYS A 193 5.61 1.20 -12.67
N LEU A 194 4.49 1.95 -12.75
CA LEU A 194 3.29 1.47 -13.41
C LEU A 194 3.51 1.30 -14.91
N GLN A 195 3.01 0.19 -15.43
CA GLN A 195 3.06 -0.12 -16.85
C GLN A 195 1.88 0.52 -17.58
N GLU A 196 1.93 0.50 -18.91
CA GLU A 196 0.77 0.83 -19.74
C GLU A 196 -0.43 -0.07 -19.38
N GLY A 197 -1.61 0.51 -19.33
CA GLY A 197 -2.83 -0.20 -18.90
C GLY A 197 -2.99 -0.37 -17.39
N GLN A 198 -2.10 0.16 -16.57
CA GLN A 198 -2.31 0.28 -15.13
C GLN A 198 -2.77 1.69 -14.76
N GLU A 199 -3.83 1.82 -13.95
CA GLU A 199 -4.41 3.11 -13.59
C GLU A 199 -4.69 3.23 -12.09
N LEU A 200 -4.30 4.38 -11.53
CA LEU A 200 -4.52 4.74 -10.12
C LEU A 200 -6.00 5.09 -9.89
N ILE A 201 -6.70 4.35 -9.02
CA ILE A 201 -8.15 4.50 -8.83
C ILE A 201 -8.45 5.26 -7.54
N ILE A 202 -8.09 4.71 -6.38
CA ILE A 202 -8.49 5.20 -5.07
C ILE A 202 -7.39 4.90 -4.06
N ASN A 203 -7.32 5.65 -2.97
CA ASN A 203 -6.38 5.40 -1.89
C ASN A 203 -7.07 5.47 -0.52
N ASN A 204 -6.53 4.71 0.42
CA ASN A 204 -6.94 4.68 1.83
C ASN A 204 -5.71 4.93 2.72
N PRO A 205 -5.52 6.13 3.28
CA PRO A 205 -4.61 6.32 4.40
C PRO A 205 -5.17 5.61 5.64
N VAL A 206 -4.32 4.89 6.35
CA VAL A 206 -4.69 4.06 7.51
C VAL A 206 -3.70 4.25 8.65
N GLY A 207 -4.19 4.31 9.86
CA GLY A 207 -3.39 4.37 11.09
C GLY A 207 -4.24 4.18 12.33
N TYR A 208 -3.61 4.17 13.51
CA TYR A 208 -4.35 4.17 14.76
C TYR A 208 -5.06 5.51 14.96
N LYS A 209 -6.22 5.49 15.59
CA LYS A 209 -6.93 6.72 16.01
C LYS A 209 -6.09 7.49 17.03
N LYS A 210 -6.14 8.83 16.94
CA LYS A 210 -5.52 9.70 17.90
C LYS A 210 -6.34 9.80 19.19
#